data_6b928c26ca21a5689f49b2cd6de84e15
#
_entry.id   6b928c26ca21a5689f49b2cd6de84e15
#
_cell.length_a   1.000
_cell.length_b   1.000
_cell.length_c   1.000
_cell.angle_alpha   90.00
_cell.angle_beta   90.00
_cell.angle_gamma   90.00
#
_symmetry.space_group_name_H-M   'P 1'
#
loop_
_entity.id
_entity.type
_entity.pdbx_description
1 polymer ?
#
loop_
_entity_poly.entity_id
_entity_poly.type
_entity_poly.pdbx_seq_one_letter_code
_entity_poly.pdbx_strand_id
1 'polypeptide(L)'
;MNYKFGVYGDSIAFGYGNNNQSWFDELYLRNEALKLAQNGEKIEDVFSKIKQDNNHYDTLFLAVGINNLLSGAPKPNQIDISNLINQYEEVLKVAKTKASNIVVQSVLPIREELFPNQDWLDEDKWGFNADVETFNQKLAELCEKHQIKYLDAYTGFCSLDLLKIYMDAVHLNKQGQNELAKIYNK
;
A
#
# COMPACT_ATOMS: atom_id res chain seq x y z
N MET A 1 -7.53 -22.75 -1.68
CA MET A 1 -8.50 -22.52 -0.57
C MET A 1 -9.30 -21.27 -0.89
N ASN A 2 -10.47 -21.12 -0.30
CA ASN A 2 -11.28 -19.92 -0.45
C ASN A 2 -11.23 -19.13 0.86
N TYR A 3 -10.87 -17.86 0.77
CA TYR A 3 -10.88 -16.92 1.88
C TYR A 3 -11.90 -15.81 1.60
N LYS A 4 -12.49 -15.27 2.64
CA LYS A 4 -13.38 -14.13 2.49
C LYS A 4 -12.61 -12.86 2.16
N PHE A 5 -11.45 -12.69 2.81
CA PHE A 5 -10.60 -11.51 2.63
C PHE A 5 -9.14 -11.91 2.42
N GLY A 6 -8.44 -11.16 1.57
CA GLY A 6 -6.99 -11.24 1.40
C GLY A 6 -6.36 -9.86 1.30
N VAL A 7 -5.09 -9.71 1.73
CA VAL A 7 -4.33 -8.50 1.50
C VAL A 7 -2.92 -8.81 1.01
N TYR A 8 -2.54 -8.21 -0.11
CA TYR A 8 -1.17 -8.04 -0.56
C TYR A 8 -0.75 -6.60 -0.32
N GLY A 9 0.45 -6.40 0.16
CA GLY A 9 0.94 -5.07 0.46
C GLY A 9 2.33 -5.07 1.08
N ASP A 10 2.78 -3.89 1.39
CA ASP A 10 4.08 -3.61 1.99
C ASP A 10 4.06 -3.62 3.53
N SER A 11 5.04 -2.98 4.13
CA SER A 11 5.22 -2.89 5.58
C SER A 11 4.04 -2.25 6.34
N ILE A 12 3.27 -1.37 5.69
CA ILE A 12 2.10 -0.74 6.33
C ILE A 12 0.99 -1.78 6.51
N ALA A 13 0.70 -2.55 5.46
CA ALA A 13 -0.29 -3.63 5.52
C ALA A 13 0.20 -4.83 6.34
N PHE A 14 1.51 -5.04 6.45
CA PHE A 14 2.12 -6.04 7.34
C PHE A 14 1.97 -5.67 8.81
N GLY A 15 2.05 -4.39 9.17
CA GLY A 15 2.03 -3.88 10.54
C GLY A 15 3.42 -3.73 11.15
N TYR A 16 4.39 -3.28 10.34
CA TYR A 16 5.76 -3.00 10.80
C TYR A 16 5.75 -2.10 12.04
N GLY A 17 6.59 -2.44 13.01
CA GLY A 17 6.69 -1.71 14.29
C GLY A 17 5.50 -1.88 15.24
N ASN A 18 4.43 -2.57 14.85
CA ASN A 18 3.20 -2.79 15.64
C ASN A 18 2.98 -4.29 15.97
N ASN A 19 4.04 -5.04 16.23
CA ASN A 19 3.98 -6.50 16.46
C ASN A 19 3.29 -7.25 15.31
N ASN A 20 3.50 -6.80 14.08
CA ASN A 20 2.86 -7.32 12.87
C ASN A 20 1.33 -7.23 12.92
N GLN A 21 0.77 -6.26 13.65
CA GLN A 21 -0.66 -5.97 13.69
C GLN A 21 -0.93 -4.72 12.86
N SER A 22 -1.75 -4.85 11.83
CA SER A 22 -2.13 -3.76 10.93
C SER A 22 -3.62 -3.48 10.98
N TRP A 23 -4.08 -2.49 10.24
CA TRP A 23 -5.49 -2.19 10.00
C TRP A 23 -6.28 -3.44 9.54
N PHE A 24 -5.64 -4.32 8.77
CA PHE A 24 -6.29 -5.54 8.26
C PHE A 24 -6.62 -6.53 9.38
N ASP A 25 -5.70 -6.71 10.33
CA ASP A 25 -5.91 -7.60 11.48
C ASP A 25 -6.97 -7.06 12.45
N GLU A 26 -7.24 -5.76 12.44
CA GLU A 26 -8.30 -5.15 13.26
C GLU A 26 -9.70 -5.33 12.65
N LEU A 27 -9.77 -5.38 11.32
CA LEU A 27 -11.03 -5.44 10.60
C LEU A 27 -11.50 -6.86 10.31
N TYR A 28 -10.57 -7.80 10.15
CA TYR A 28 -10.90 -9.11 9.63
C TYR A 28 -10.39 -10.24 10.52
N LEU A 29 -11.27 -11.22 10.79
CA LEU A 29 -10.95 -12.38 11.61
C LEU A 29 -9.97 -13.31 10.88
N ARG A 30 -8.98 -13.83 11.58
CA ARG A 30 -7.89 -14.67 11.01
C ARG A 30 -8.38 -15.95 10.33
N ASN A 31 -9.51 -16.48 10.72
CA ASN A 31 -10.09 -17.69 10.10
C ASN A 31 -10.80 -17.40 8.76
N GLU A 32 -11.10 -16.14 8.46
CA GLU A 32 -11.74 -15.72 7.21
C GLU A 32 -10.79 -14.91 6.29
N ALA A 33 -9.63 -14.53 6.81
CA ALA A 33 -8.72 -13.58 6.15
C ALA A 33 -7.30 -14.14 6.05
N LEU A 34 -6.63 -13.83 4.94
CA LEU A 34 -5.24 -14.18 4.68
C LEU A 34 -4.42 -12.92 4.45
N LYS A 35 -3.42 -12.68 5.31
CA LYS A 35 -2.48 -11.58 5.18
C LYS A 35 -1.20 -12.06 4.50
N LEU A 36 -0.93 -11.55 3.31
CA LEU A 36 0.21 -11.88 2.45
C LEU A 36 1.19 -10.71 2.28
N ALA A 37 0.90 -9.59 2.94
CA ALA A 37 1.77 -8.41 2.98
C ALA A 37 3.10 -8.70 3.68
N GLN A 38 4.19 -8.09 3.23
CA GLN A 38 5.53 -8.21 3.82
C GLN A 38 6.27 -6.87 3.77
N ASN A 39 7.27 -6.71 4.66
CA ASN A 39 8.12 -5.53 4.69
C ASN A 39 8.90 -5.38 3.38
N GLY A 40 9.01 -4.14 2.89
CA GLY A 40 9.83 -3.81 1.72
C GLY A 40 9.23 -4.20 0.38
N GLU A 41 8.03 -4.82 0.34
CA GLU A 41 7.45 -5.26 -0.93
C GLU A 41 7.16 -4.11 -1.88
N LYS A 42 7.43 -4.40 -3.13
CA LYS A 42 7.19 -3.57 -4.29
C LYS A 42 6.09 -4.15 -5.17
N ILE A 43 5.65 -3.40 -6.17
CA ILE A 43 4.61 -3.82 -7.12
C ILE A 43 4.97 -5.14 -7.82
N GLU A 44 6.24 -5.30 -8.24
CA GLU A 44 6.75 -6.50 -8.88
C GLU A 44 6.78 -7.73 -7.97
N ASP A 45 6.99 -7.53 -6.66
CA ASP A 45 6.95 -8.62 -5.67
C ASP A 45 5.51 -9.11 -5.48
N VAL A 46 4.58 -8.18 -5.35
CA VAL A 46 3.13 -8.49 -5.27
C VAL A 46 2.66 -9.19 -6.54
N PHE A 47 3.08 -8.73 -7.73
CA PHE A 47 2.77 -9.43 -8.98
C PHE A 47 3.23 -10.88 -8.95
N SER A 48 4.46 -11.11 -8.54
CA SER A 48 5.05 -12.46 -8.49
C SER A 48 4.32 -13.37 -7.51
N LYS A 49 3.96 -12.85 -6.33
CA LYS A 49 3.22 -13.59 -5.30
C LYS A 49 1.81 -13.92 -5.71
N ILE A 50 1.04 -12.95 -6.20
CA ILE A 50 -0.37 -13.16 -6.56
C ILE A 50 -0.49 -14.13 -7.74
N LYS A 51 0.48 -14.13 -8.64
CA LYS A 51 0.53 -15.08 -9.76
C LYS A 51 0.72 -16.53 -9.30
N GLN A 52 1.51 -16.74 -8.24
CA GLN A 52 1.80 -18.06 -7.66
C GLN A 52 0.73 -18.52 -6.66
N ASP A 53 -0.08 -17.62 -6.17
CA ASP A 53 -1.12 -17.94 -5.20
C ASP A 53 -2.23 -18.81 -5.84
N ASN A 54 -2.57 -19.88 -5.18
CA ASN A 54 -3.66 -20.79 -5.57
C ASN A 54 -4.95 -20.57 -4.78
N ASN A 55 -5.01 -19.52 -3.97
CA ASN A 55 -6.20 -19.17 -3.20
C ASN A 55 -7.16 -18.29 -4.03
N HIS A 56 -8.41 -18.26 -3.61
CA HIS A 56 -9.44 -17.36 -4.11
C HIS A 56 -10.03 -16.56 -2.94
N TYR A 57 -10.47 -15.35 -3.23
CA TYR A 57 -10.94 -14.37 -2.25
C TYR A 57 -12.30 -13.79 -2.69
N ASP A 58 -13.18 -13.54 -1.73
CA ASP A 58 -14.36 -12.72 -2.01
C ASP A 58 -13.93 -11.27 -2.25
N THR A 59 -13.02 -10.76 -1.39
CA THR A 59 -12.43 -9.43 -1.54
C THR A 59 -10.92 -9.48 -1.33
N LEU A 60 -10.19 -8.90 -2.27
CA LEU A 60 -8.73 -8.78 -2.23
C LEU A 60 -8.33 -7.31 -2.13
N PHE A 61 -7.53 -6.99 -1.11
CA PHE A 61 -6.96 -5.66 -0.90
C PHE A 61 -5.53 -5.61 -1.45
N LEU A 62 -5.23 -4.54 -2.18
CA LEU A 62 -3.90 -4.23 -2.70
C LEU A 62 -3.44 -2.91 -2.09
N ALA A 63 -2.41 -2.96 -1.23
CA ALA A 63 -1.87 -1.84 -0.47
C ALA A 63 -0.34 -1.78 -0.61
N VAL A 64 0.14 -1.44 -1.80
CA VAL A 64 1.56 -1.46 -2.18
C VAL A 64 1.89 -0.28 -3.09
N GLY A 65 3.15 0.17 -3.05
CA GLY A 65 3.67 1.19 -3.96
C GLY A 65 4.70 2.10 -3.34
N ILE A 66 4.68 2.33 -2.03
CA ILE A 66 5.60 3.27 -1.39
C ILE A 66 7.07 2.91 -1.65
N ASN A 67 7.45 1.63 -1.61
CA ASN A 67 8.82 1.19 -1.84
C ASN A 67 9.30 1.40 -3.29
N ASN A 68 8.38 1.52 -4.24
CA ASN A 68 8.68 1.91 -5.63
C ASN A 68 8.87 3.44 -5.78
N LEU A 69 8.32 4.22 -4.84
CA LEU A 69 8.38 5.68 -4.82
C LEU A 69 9.57 6.24 -4.01
N LEU A 70 10.42 5.37 -3.48
CA LEU A 70 11.68 5.75 -2.85
C LEU A 70 12.81 5.67 -3.88
N SER A 71 13.52 6.78 -4.09
CA SER A 71 14.61 6.89 -5.07
C SER A 71 15.94 7.29 -4.42
N GLY A 72 17.05 6.99 -5.09
CA GLY A 72 18.38 7.47 -4.69
C GLY A 72 18.64 8.96 -5.06
N ALA A 73 17.70 9.64 -5.69
CA ALA A 73 17.86 11.04 -6.10
C ALA A 73 17.21 11.99 -5.11
N PRO A 74 17.91 13.05 -4.66
CA PRO A 74 17.39 14.02 -3.70
C PRO A 74 16.47 15.08 -4.36
N LYS A 75 15.63 14.64 -5.31
CA LYS A 75 14.70 15.49 -6.07
C LYS A 75 13.45 14.72 -6.44
N PRO A 76 12.25 15.34 -6.42
CA PRO A 76 11.03 14.73 -6.92
C PRO A 76 11.06 14.54 -8.45
N ASN A 77 10.11 13.80 -8.96
CA ASN A 77 9.91 13.53 -10.40
C ASN A 77 11.09 12.81 -11.09
N GLN A 78 11.83 11.98 -10.36
CA GLN A 78 12.90 11.14 -10.90
C GLN A 78 12.46 9.69 -11.13
N ILE A 79 11.24 9.35 -10.73
CA ILE A 79 10.67 8.00 -10.84
C ILE A 79 9.80 7.92 -12.10
N ASP A 80 9.96 6.86 -12.87
CA ASP A 80 9.06 6.59 -14.00
C ASP A 80 7.71 6.07 -13.50
N ILE A 81 6.86 6.99 -13.07
CA ILE A 81 5.51 6.69 -12.57
C ILE A 81 4.69 5.95 -13.64
N SER A 82 4.86 6.27 -14.92
CA SER A 82 4.10 5.61 -15.99
C SER A 82 4.45 4.13 -16.11
N ASN A 83 5.71 3.79 -15.94
CA ASN A 83 6.13 2.38 -15.89
C ASN A 83 5.57 1.67 -14.65
N LEU A 84 5.55 2.31 -13.48
CA LEU A 84 4.95 1.73 -12.28
C LEU A 84 3.45 1.45 -12.45
N ILE A 85 2.72 2.35 -13.10
CA ILE A 85 1.30 2.18 -13.39
C ILE A 85 1.06 1.01 -14.37
N ASN A 86 1.92 0.85 -15.38
CA ASN A 86 1.85 -0.31 -16.27
C ASN A 86 2.08 -1.63 -15.51
N GLN A 87 3.05 -1.65 -14.59
CA GLN A 87 3.27 -2.82 -13.72
C GLN A 87 2.07 -3.09 -12.82
N TYR A 88 1.46 -2.04 -12.26
CA TYR A 88 0.27 -2.18 -11.42
C TYR A 88 -0.93 -2.71 -12.23
N GLU A 89 -1.06 -2.32 -13.49
CA GLU A 89 -2.10 -2.87 -14.38
C GLU A 89 -1.97 -4.39 -14.54
N GLU A 90 -0.74 -4.92 -14.63
CA GLU A 90 -0.51 -6.37 -14.68
C GLU A 90 -0.91 -7.04 -13.36
N VAL A 91 -0.64 -6.40 -12.20
CA VAL A 91 -1.13 -6.88 -10.89
C VAL A 91 -2.66 -6.98 -10.90
N LEU A 92 -3.36 -5.93 -11.38
CA LEU A 92 -4.83 -5.92 -11.44
C LEU A 92 -5.40 -7.02 -12.34
N LYS A 93 -4.77 -7.28 -13.49
CA LYS A 93 -5.18 -8.36 -14.41
C LYS A 93 -5.13 -9.72 -13.72
N VAL A 94 -4.05 -10.00 -12.98
CA VAL A 94 -3.93 -11.26 -12.24
C VAL A 94 -4.88 -11.28 -11.05
N ALA A 95 -5.02 -10.19 -10.29
CA ALA A 95 -5.91 -10.09 -9.15
C ALA A 95 -7.37 -10.42 -9.50
N LYS A 96 -7.83 -9.97 -10.68
CA LYS A 96 -9.17 -10.29 -11.21
C LYS A 96 -9.43 -11.80 -11.39
N THR A 97 -8.38 -12.60 -11.53
CA THR A 97 -8.53 -14.07 -11.62
C THR A 97 -8.61 -14.73 -10.24
N LYS A 98 -8.29 -13.99 -9.17
CA LYS A 98 -8.18 -14.50 -7.79
C LYS A 98 -9.29 -14.01 -6.87
N ALA A 99 -9.98 -12.93 -7.23
CA ALA A 99 -10.98 -12.33 -6.35
C ALA A 99 -12.20 -11.83 -7.11
N SER A 100 -13.36 -11.91 -6.46
CA SER A 100 -14.62 -11.35 -6.97
C SER A 100 -14.64 -9.83 -6.86
N ASN A 101 -14.05 -9.28 -5.79
CA ASN A 101 -13.93 -7.86 -5.55
C ASN A 101 -12.46 -7.50 -5.27
N ILE A 102 -12.03 -6.37 -5.82
CA ILE A 102 -10.69 -5.83 -5.58
C ILE A 102 -10.84 -4.42 -5.02
N VAL A 103 -10.06 -4.12 -3.99
CA VAL A 103 -9.93 -2.78 -3.42
C VAL A 103 -8.47 -2.39 -3.46
N VAL A 104 -8.17 -1.30 -4.15
CA VAL A 104 -6.83 -0.72 -4.25
C VAL A 104 -6.75 0.48 -3.31
N GLN A 105 -5.82 0.44 -2.37
CA GLN A 105 -5.55 1.56 -1.48
C GLN A 105 -4.54 2.52 -2.12
N SER A 106 -4.76 3.82 -2.00
CA SER A 106 -3.75 4.83 -2.31
C SER A 106 -2.51 4.66 -1.43
N VAL A 107 -1.35 5.02 -1.92
CA VAL A 107 -0.17 5.23 -1.09
C VAL A 107 -0.45 6.39 -0.13
N LEU A 108 -0.07 6.24 1.14
CA LEU A 108 -0.29 7.25 2.18
C LEU A 108 0.71 8.41 2.02
N PRO A 109 0.40 9.62 2.56
CA PRO A 109 1.39 10.69 2.62
C PRO A 109 2.57 10.26 3.48
N ILE A 110 3.74 10.79 3.19
CA ILE A 110 4.99 10.53 3.89
C ILE A 110 5.48 11.78 4.60
N ARG A 111 6.31 11.58 5.60
CA ARG A 111 7.02 12.64 6.31
C ARG A 111 8.35 12.90 5.61
N GLU A 112 8.29 13.57 4.46
CA GLU A 112 9.44 13.77 3.58
C GLU A 112 10.59 14.55 4.22
N GLU A 113 10.30 15.35 5.26
CA GLU A 113 11.30 16.08 6.03
C GLU A 113 12.24 15.18 6.85
N LEU A 114 11.92 13.91 7.00
CA LEU A 114 12.74 12.93 7.72
C LEU A 114 13.72 12.16 6.81
N PHE A 115 13.58 12.30 5.48
CA PHE A 115 14.51 11.65 4.55
C PHE A 115 15.82 12.45 4.41
N PRO A 116 16.96 11.78 4.06
CA PRO A 116 17.11 10.34 3.78
C PRO A 116 17.41 9.49 5.01
N ASN A 117 17.58 10.08 6.20
CA ASN A 117 18.11 9.44 7.39
C ASN A 117 17.09 8.50 8.06
N GLN A 118 16.93 7.30 7.48
CA GLN A 118 16.02 6.28 8.00
C GLN A 118 16.79 4.98 8.30
N ASP A 119 16.76 4.52 9.54
CA ASP A 119 17.49 3.33 10.02
C ASP A 119 17.05 2.02 9.34
N TRP A 120 15.86 2.01 8.71
CA TRP A 120 15.31 0.85 8.01
C TRP A 120 15.67 0.80 6.52
N LEU A 121 16.41 1.79 6.00
CA LEU A 121 16.93 1.83 4.63
C LEU A 121 18.42 1.47 4.63
N ASP A 122 18.80 0.54 3.74
CA ASP A 122 20.19 0.13 3.55
C ASP A 122 21.03 1.17 2.81
N GLU A 123 20.36 2.10 2.12
CA GLU A 123 20.97 3.16 1.31
C GLU A 123 20.21 4.47 1.53
N ASP A 124 20.87 5.60 1.31
CA ASP A 124 20.21 6.90 1.28
C ASP A 124 19.16 6.93 0.17
N LYS A 125 17.89 6.92 0.56
CA LYS A 125 16.74 7.07 -0.33
C LYS A 125 15.93 8.26 0.06
N TRP A 126 15.23 8.79 -0.91
CA TRP A 126 14.37 9.95 -0.79
C TRP A 126 12.96 9.59 -1.19
N GLY A 127 11.99 10.11 -0.47
CA GLY A 127 10.58 10.05 -0.83
C GLY A 127 10.00 11.46 -0.88
N PHE A 128 9.10 11.69 -1.85
CA PHE A 128 8.45 12.99 -2.06
C PHE A 128 6.94 12.82 -2.19
N ASN A 129 6.17 13.65 -1.47
CA ASN A 129 4.71 13.63 -1.59
C ASN A 129 4.25 14.00 -3.01
N ALA A 130 4.99 14.82 -3.75
CA ALA A 130 4.70 15.12 -5.16
C ALA A 130 4.69 13.85 -6.05
N ASP A 131 5.61 12.90 -5.81
CA ASP A 131 5.65 11.62 -6.53
C ASP A 131 4.49 10.71 -6.06
N VAL A 132 4.18 10.69 -4.77
CA VAL A 132 3.05 9.96 -4.20
C VAL A 132 1.72 10.47 -4.79
N GLU A 133 1.50 11.77 -4.84
CA GLU A 133 0.30 12.38 -5.42
C GLU A 133 0.14 12.02 -6.90
N THR A 134 1.22 12.16 -7.68
CA THR A 134 1.22 11.81 -9.10
C THR A 134 0.92 10.33 -9.33
N PHE A 135 1.51 9.45 -8.52
CA PHE A 135 1.23 8.01 -8.57
C PHE A 135 -0.23 7.72 -8.21
N ASN A 136 -0.72 8.27 -7.11
CA ASN A 136 -2.09 8.06 -6.62
C ASN A 136 -3.14 8.53 -7.64
N GLN A 137 -2.92 9.68 -8.28
CA GLN A 137 -3.81 10.16 -9.33
C GLN A 137 -3.90 9.16 -10.48
N LYS A 138 -2.75 8.72 -11.01
CA LYS A 138 -2.72 7.74 -12.11
C LYS A 138 -3.26 6.37 -11.69
N LEU A 139 -3.07 5.97 -10.44
CA LEU A 139 -3.60 4.73 -9.90
C LEU A 139 -5.14 4.78 -9.79
N ALA A 140 -5.70 5.92 -9.40
CA ALA A 140 -7.14 6.13 -9.38
C ALA A 140 -7.75 6.05 -10.79
N GLU A 141 -7.12 6.71 -11.79
CA GLU A 141 -7.51 6.63 -13.21
C GLU A 141 -7.46 5.18 -13.73
N LEU A 142 -6.42 4.43 -13.34
CA LEU A 142 -6.29 3.00 -13.70
C LEU A 142 -7.41 2.17 -13.06
N CYS A 143 -7.74 2.40 -11.80
CA CYS A 143 -8.82 1.71 -11.09
C CYS A 143 -10.18 2.00 -11.74
N GLU A 144 -10.45 3.25 -12.11
CA GLU A 144 -11.65 3.65 -12.82
C GLU A 144 -11.76 2.93 -14.18
N LYS A 145 -10.69 2.96 -14.99
CA LYS A 145 -10.62 2.24 -16.27
C LYS A 145 -10.96 0.75 -16.14
N HIS A 146 -10.53 0.13 -15.05
CA HIS A 146 -10.75 -1.30 -14.79
C HIS A 146 -12.01 -1.60 -13.96
N GLN A 147 -12.79 -0.59 -13.56
CA GLN A 147 -13.98 -0.71 -12.69
C GLN A 147 -13.64 -1.38 -11.35
N ILE A 148 -12.51 -1.01 -10.76
CA ILE A 148 -12.00 -1.50 -9.47
C ILE A 148 -12.20 -0.41 -8.42
N LYS A 149 -12.59 -0.80 -7.20
CA LYS A 149 -12.74 0.14 -6.10
C LYS A 149 -11.39 0.73 -5.72
N TYR A 150 -11.24 2.05 -5.85
CA TYR A 150 -10.12 2.80 -5.30
C TYR A 150 -10.49 3.36 -3.94
N LEU A 151 -9.63 3.17 -2.95
CA LEU A 151 -9.77 3.71 -1.60
C LEU A 151 -8.76 4.85 -1.42
N ASP A 152 -9.24 6.07 -1.44
CA ASP A 152 -8.44 7.28 -1.20
C ASP A 152 -8.14 7.46 0.30
N ALA A 153 -7.15 6.73 0.79
CA ALA A 153 -6.65 6.88 2.14
C ALA A 153 -5.68 8.09 2.25
N TYR A 154 -5.05 8.50 1.14
CA TYR A 154 -4.13 9.64 1.10
C TYR A 154 -4.80 10.93 1.58
N THR A 155 -5.90 11.30 0.95
CA THR A 155 -6.65 12.52 1.31
C THR A 155 -7.13 12.47 2.77
N GLY A 156 -7.57 11.28 3.24
CA GLY A 156 -7.95 11.09 4.64
C GLY A 156 -6.81 11.38 5.60
N PHE A 157 -5.60 10.93 5.28
CA PHE A 157 -4.41 11.12 6.12
C PHE A 157 -3.85 12.54 6.06
N CYS A 158 -3.95 13.24 4.93
CA CYS A 158 -3.53 14.65 4.83
C CYS A 158 -4.27 15.59 5.79
N SER A 159 -5.43 15.19 6.28
CA SER A 159 -6.20 15.95 7.27
C SER A 159 -5.78 15.68 8.72
N LEU A 160 -4.88 14.72 8.97
CA LEU A 160 -4.46 14.29 10.29
C LEU A 160 -3.10 14.89 10.68
N ASP A 161 -2.82 14.89 11.98
CA ASP A 161 -1.51 15.25 12.52
C ASP A 161 -0.54 14.07 12.35
N LEU A 162 0.26 14.09 11.29
CA LEU A 162 1.18 13.00 10.95
C LEU A 162 2.23 12.75 12.04
N LEU A 163 2.59 13.77 12.86
CA LEU A 163 3.52 13.60 13.98
C LEU A 163 3.01 12.62 15.04
N LYS A 164 1.68 12.50 15.16
CA LYS A 164 1.05 11.63 16.18
C LYS A 164 0.81 10.21 15.68
N ILE A 165 0.74 10.00 14.36
CA ILE A 165 0.28 8.75 13.77
C ILE A 165 1.36 7.99 13.01
N TYR A 166 2.53 8.61 12.80
CA TYR A 166 3.71 7.97 12.20
C TYR A 166 4.78 7.72 13.26
N MET A 167 5.58 6.68 13.09
CA MET A 167 6.76 6.40 13.90
C MET A 167 8.07 6.85 13.25
N ASP A 168 8.06 6.95 11.91
CA ASP A 168 9.20 7.39 11.09
C ASP A 168 8.70 8.13 9.84
N ALA A 169 9.47 8.13 8.74
CA ALA A 169 9.09 8.81 7.50
C ALA A 169 7.89 8.18 6.79
N VAL A 170 7.62 6.88 6.99
CA VAL A 170 6.67 6.08 6.21
C VAL A 170 5.73 5.26 7.08
N HIS A 171 6.25 4.69 8.17
CA HIS A 171 5.52 3.68 8.93
C HIS A 171 4.56 4.27 9.96
N LEU A 172 3.38 3.69 10.00
CA LEU A 172 2.34 4.06 10.96
C LEU A 172 2.62 3.45 12.34
N ASN A 173 2.40 4.23 13.38
CA ASN A 173 2.27 3.68 14.73
C ASN A 173 0.86 3.07 14.93
N LYS A 174 0.58 2.54 16.12
CA LYS A 174 -0.72 1.92 16.43
C LYS A 174 -1.91 2.85 16.20
N GLN A 175 -1.77 4.13 16.53
CA GLN A 175 -2.83 5.10 16.30
C GLN A 175 -3.05 5.31 14.79
N GLY A 176 -1.99 5.39 13.98
CA GLY A 176 -2.08 5.50 12.54
C GLY A 176 -2.75 4.28 11.89
N GLN A 177 -2.44 3.06 12.36
CA GLN A 177 -3.12 1.84 11.91
C GLN A 177 -4.62 1.89 12.22
N ASN A 178 -5.01 2.39 13.39
CA ASN A 178 -6.41 2.55 13.77
C ASN A 178 -7.13 3.61 12.89
N GLU A 179 -6.46 4.72 12.55
CA GLU A 179 -7.04 5.71 11.63
C GLU A 179 -7.25 5.12 10.24
N LEU A 180 -6.30 4.31 9.76
CA LEU A 180 -6.43 3.62 8.48
C LEU A 180 -7.59 2.61 8.50
N ALA A 181 -7.75 1.85 9.57
CA ALA A 181 -8.88 0.94 9.76
C ALA A 181 -10.25 1.67 9.68
N LYS A 182 -10.34 2.89 10.24
CA LYS A 182 -11.58 3.70 10.15
C LYS A 182 -11.91 4.12 8.72
N ILE A 183 -10.90 4.34 7.86
CA ILE A 183 -11.12 4.69 6.45
C ILE A 183 -11.68 3.49 5.69
N TYR A 184 -11.21 2.28 5.98
CA TYR A 184 -11.73 1.06 5.38
C TYR A 184 -13.16 0.71 5.81
N ASN A 185 -13.61 1.20 6.97
CA ASN A 185 -14.95 0.96 7.51
C ASN A 185 -16.02 1.96 7.03
N LYS A 186 -15.66 2.95 6.22
CA LYS A 186 -16.58 3.90 5.61
C LYS A 186 -17.10 3.37 4.28
#